data_6813b07fc18aa7d5b85e3f4ff1fee05b
#
_entry.id   6813b07fc18aa7d5b85e3f4ff1fee05b
#
_cell.length_a   1.000
_cell.length_b   1.000
_cell.length_c   1.000
_cell.angle_alpha   90.00
_cell.angle_beta   90.00
_cell.angle_gamma   90.00
#
_symmetry.space_group_name_H-M   'P 1'
#
loop_
_entity.id
_entity.type
_entity.pdbx_description
1 polymer ?
#
loop_
_entity_poly.entity_id
_entity_poly.type
_entity_poly.pdbx_seq_one_letter_code
_entity_poly.pdbx_strand_id
1 'polypeptide(L)'
;MTRAAEGDEERQTHRVDAGGEGASGPRAHGVAKIAGVERLPEHQARVRVSYDAVTDAYVERVHDELSHKPLDRALLTAFAEQVQDQFGAGASVCDAGCGPGHVAAFLAALGLTVTGIDLSPAMVTRATALHPDLSFEVGSMTALSAADGRWQGAIAFYSIIHLTSDEEIRAALSEFHRTIANHGLLLVAVHLGEHGDATVHADEMLGVPVALEFRFFDLEWLAGEIAAAGFQVEARLVRTPYPGVEVQTTRGYVLARRVGEHVAA
;
A
#
# COMPACT_ATOMS: atom_id res chain seq x y z
N MET A 1 38.11 44.58 45.80
CA MET A 1 39.40 45.07 45.31
C MET A 1 39.42 44.88 43.82
N THR A 2 39.13 45.96 43.13
CA THR A 2 39.97 46.84 42.28
C THR A 2 40.24 46.19 40.89
N ARG A 3 39.81 46.75 39.90
CA ARG A 3 39.73 47.93 39.02
C ARG A 3 39.86 47.38 37.56
N ALA A 4 38.99 47.61 36.71
CA ALA A 4 38.81 48.64 35.66
C ALA A 4 40.08 49.11 34.92
N ALA A 5 40.07 49.00 33.57
CA ALA A 5 40.62 49.98 32.64
C ALA A 5 39.97 49.83 31.26
N GLU A 6 39.52 51.01 30.86
CA GLU A 6 38.99 51.44 29.58
C GLU A 6 40.11 51.64 28.55
N GLY A 7 39.67 51.78 27.26
CA GLY A 7 40.50 52.32 26.15
C GLY A 7 39.87 51.97 24.81
N ASP A 8 39.38 52.76 24.28
CA ASP A 8 38.86 53.79 23.37
C ASP A 8 39.36 53.64 21.92
N GLU A 9 38.39 53.88 20.99
CA GLU A 9 38.48 54.48 19.67
C GLU A 9 39.39 53.92 18.57
N GLU A 10 38.78 53.53 17.42
CA GLU A 10 38.84 54.39 16.22
C GLU A 10 37.85 53.92 15.13
N ARG A 11 37.10 54.93 14.64
CA ARG A 11 36.20 54.83 13.49
C ARG A 11 37.02 54.79 12.19
N GLN A 12 36.66 53.91 11.30
CA GLN A 12 36.90 54.15 9.89
C GLN A 12 35.71 53.74 9.04
N THR A 13 35.07 54.73 8.45
CA THR A 13 34.02 54.65 7.46
C THR A 13 34.60 54.24 6.11
N HIS A 14 34.13 53.16 5.53
CA HIS A 14 34.16 53.01 4.07
C HIS A 14 32.81 52.55 3.56
N ARG A 15 32.26 53.41 2.74
CA ARG A 15 31.04 53.24 1.95
C ARG A 15 31.43 52.55 0.66
N VAL A 16 30.82 51.39 0.35
CA VAL A 16 30.79 50.82 -1.01
C VAL A 16 29.43 50.23 -1.29
N ASP A 17 29.07 50.38 -2.51
CA ASP A 17 27.78 50.36 -3.19
C ASP A 17 26.91 49.11 -3.11
N ALA A 18 25.62 49.37 -3.36
CA ALA A 18 24.51 48.44 -3.56
C ALA A 18 24.74 47.48 -4.73
N GLY A 19 24.66 46.18 -4.44
CA GLY A 19 24.45 45.12 -5.38
C GLY A 19 23.30 44.25 -4.89
N GLY A 20 22.12 44.36 -5.50
CA GLY A 20 20.96 43.57 -5.17
C GLY A 20 21.15 42.10 -5.55
N GLU A 21 21.03 41.21 -4.61
CA GLU A 21 20.81 39.79 -4.88
C GLU A 21 19.47 39.36 -4.26
N GLY A 22 18.62 38.86 -5.14
CA GLY A 22 17.28 38.45 -4.84
C GLY A 22 17.23 37.31 -3.84
N ALA A 23 16.46 37.49 -2.79
CA ALA A 23 16.04 36.44 -1.90
C ALA A 23 15.23 35.39 -2.67
N SER A 24 15.82 34.23 -2.91
CA SER A 24 15.08 33.04 -3.35
C SER A 24 14.24 32.54 -2.17
N GLY A 25 12.95 32.86 -2.19
CA GLY A 25 11.96 32.26 -1.31
C GLY A 25 11.89 30.74 -1.50
N PRO A 26 11.36 29.98 -0.50
CA PRO A 26 11.28 28.53 -0.59
C PRO A 26 10.48 28.15 -1.83
N ARG A 27 11.08 27.34 -2.69
CA ARG A 27 10.40 26.76 -3.86
C ARG A 27 9.23 25.96 -3.35
N ALA A 28 8.02 26.37 -3.69
CA ALA A 28 6.83 25.56 -3.55
C ALA A 28 7.11 24.22 -4.24
N HIS A 29 7.13 23.16 -3.46
CA HIS A 29 7.16 21.82 -4.00
C HIS A 29 5.87 21.66 -4.80
N GLY A 30 6.00 21.60 -6.11
CA GLY A 30 4.88 21.40 -7.01
C GLY A 30 4.17 20.10 -6.60
N VAL A 31 2.87 20.22 -6.34
CA VAL A 31 1.98 19.07 -6.20
C VAL A 31 2.14 18.27 -7.49
N ALA A 32 2.78 17.13 -7.40
CA ALA A 32 2.91 16.21 -8.52
C ALA A 32 1.49 15.90 -9.01
N LYS A 33 1.21 16.13 -10.30
CA LYS A 33 -0.02 15.69 -10.93
C LYS A 33 -0.09 14.17 -10.76
N ILE A 34 -1.04 13.72 -9.95
CA ILE A 34 -1.30 12.30 -9.70
C ILE A 34 -1.95 11.76 -10.98
N ALA A 35 -1.15 11.10 -11.82
CA ALA A 35 -1.66 10.44 -13.02
C ALA A 35 -2.59 9.30 -12.59
N GLY A 36 -3.81 9.24 -13.12
CA GLY A 36 -4.77 8.15 -12.91
C GLY A 36 -5.84 8.39 -11.83
N VAL A 37 -5.68 9.34 -10.89
CA VAL A 37 -6.64 9.59 -9.80
C VAL A 37 -7.72 10.62 -10.17
N GLU A 38 -7.57 11.37 -11.24
CA GLU A 38 -8.51 12.43 -11.64
C GLU A 38 -9.91 11.92 -12.07
N ARG A 39 -10.10 10.62 -12.30
CA ARG A 39 -11.39 10.01 -12.71
C ARG A 39 -11.67 8.69 -12.02
N LEU A 40 -11.63 8.70 -10.69
CA LEU A 40 -12.03 7.51 -9.94
C LEU A 40 -13.53 7.22 -10.16
N PRO A 41 -13.93 5.95 -10.27
CA PRO A 41 -15.33 5.55 -10.13
C PRO A 41 -15.91 6.10 -8.83
N GLU A 42 -17.20 6.43 -8.84
CA GLU A 42 -17.84 7.11 -7.71
C GLU A 42 -17.68 6.34 -6.37
N HIS A 43 -17.81 5.01 -6.42
CA HIS A 43 -17.65 4.21 -5.20
C HIS A 43 -16.18 4.21 -4.71
N GLN A 44 -15.15 4.17 -5.58
CA GLN A 44 -13.76 4.31 -5.17
C GLN A 44 -13.46 5.70 -4.59
N ALA A 45 -14.11 6.75 -5.10
CA ALA A 45 -14.04 8.07 -4.48
C ALA A 45 -14.64 8.08 -3.06
N ARG A 46 -15.75 7.37 -2.83
CA ARG A 46 -16.34 7.19 -1.48
C ARG A 46 -15.40 6.41 -0.55
N VAL A 47 -14.79 5.32 -1.04
CA VAL A 47 -13.80 4.54 -0.29
C VAL A 47 -12.63 5.44 0.13
N ARG A 48 -12.08 6.24 -0.80
CA ARG A 48 -11.01 7.18 -0.50
C ARG A 48 -11.39 8.17 0.60
N VAL A 49 -12.54 8.84 0.46
CA VAL A 49 -13.01 9.82 1.46
C VAL A 49 -13.21 9.17 2.83
N SER A 50 -13.74 7.95 2.86
CA SER A 50 -13.94 7.20 4.11
C SER A 50 -12.62 6.87 4.80
N TYR A 51 -11.61 6.38 4.05
CA TYR A 51 -10.30 6.09 4.62
C TYR A 51 -9.52 7.36 4.98
N ASP A 52 -9.67 8.46 4.24
CA ASP A 52 -9.12 9.76 4.64
C ASP A 52 -9.67 10.20 6.00
N ALA A 53 -10.97 9.99 6.25
CA ALA A 53 -11.63 10.38 7.48
C ALA A 53 -11.23 9.50 8.68
N VAL A 54 -11.02 8.20 8.48
CA VAL A 54 -10.78 7.23 9.57
C VAL A 54 -9.30 6.97 9.83
N THR A 55 -8.40 7.62 9.08
CA THR A 55 -6.96 7.31 9.05
C THR A 55 -6.34 7.17 10.45
N ASP A 56 -6.49 8.15 11.34
CA ASP A 56 -5.84 8.13 12.65
C ASP A 56 -6.33 6.98 13.53
N ALA A 57 -7.66 6.77 13.61
CA ALA A 57 -8.24 5.65 14.36
C ALA A 57 -7.84 4.29 13.75
N TYR A 58 -7.74 4.22 12.43
CA TYR A 58 -7.31 3.01 11.74
C TYR A 58 -5.84 2.67 12.02
N VAL A 59 -4.95 3.66 12.00
CA VAL A 59 -3.54 3.49 12.39
C VAL A 59 -3.41 2.92 13.79
N GLU A 60 -4.12 3.48 14.77
CA GLU A 60 -4.11 2.97 16.15
C GLU A 60 -4.60 1.52 16.24
N ARG A 61 -5.55 1.14 15.37
CA ARG A 61 -6.13 -0.21 15.35
C ARG A 61 -5.20 -1.27 14.75
N VAL A 62 -4.42 -0.93 13.71
CA VAL A 62 -3.69 -1.91 12.91
C VAL A 62 -2.18 -1.91 13.10
N HIS A 63 -1.61 -0.93 13.83
CA HIS A 63 -0.16 -0.74 13.92
C HIS A 63 0.62 -1.98 14.40
N ASP A 64 0.03 -2.80 15.27
CA ASP A 64 0.63 -4.03 15.80
C ASP A 64 -0.15 -5.31 15.46
N GLU A 65 -1.15 -5.22 14.58
CA GLU A 65 -2.08 -6.34 14.34
C GLU A 65 -1.36 -7.62 13.89
N LEU A 66 -0.29 -7.51 13.10
CA LEU A 66 0.47 -8.66 12.66
C LEU A 66 1.15 -9.40 13.82
N SER A 67 1.45 -8.74 14.95
CA SER A 67 2.01 -9.41 16.13
C SER A 67 1.07 -10.47 16.68
N HIS A 68 -0.23 -10.29 16.51
CA HIS A 68 -1.31 -11.15 16.97
C HIS A 68 -1.87 -12.10 15.89
N LYS A 69 -1.31 -12.07 14.66
CA LYS A 69 -1.76 -12.87 13.50
C LYS A 69 -0.64 -13.79 13.00
N PRO A 70 -0.31 -14.89 13.71
CA PRO A 70 0.85 -15.72 13.38
C PRO A 70 0.78 -16.35 11.99
N LEU A 71 -0.39 -16.77 11.51
CA LEU A 71 -0.52 -17.39 10.19
C LEU A 71 -0.37 -16.35 9.07
N ASP A 72 -0.89 -15.13 9.27
CA ASP A 72 -0.70 -14.02 8.32
C ASP A 72 0.80 -13.71 8.17
N ARG A 73 1.55 -13.63 9.30
CA ARG A 73 3.01 -13.47 9.25
C ARG A 73 3.70 -14.62 8.51
N ALA A 74 3.27 -15.86 8.75
CA ALA A 74 3.87 -17.02 8.09
C ALA A 74 3.64 -16.99 6.57
N LEU A 75 2.46 -16.58 6.12
CA LEU A 75 2.16 -16.43 4.69
C LEU A 75 2.97 -15.30 4.05
N LEU A 76 3.07 -14.15 4.71
CA LEU A 76 3.89 -13.03 4.25
C LEU A 76 5.38 -13.40 4.22
N THR A 77 5.85 -14.18 5.21
CA THR A 77 7.23 -14.71 5.23
C THR A 77 7.46 -15.67 4.07
N ALA A 78 6.57 -16.63 3.86
CA ALA A 78 6.69 -17.60 2.77
C ALA A 78 6.64 -16.90 1.39
N PHE A 79 5.81 -15.85 1.24
CA PHE A 79 5.81 -15.01 0.05
C PHE A 79 7.16 -14.33 -0.16
N ALA A 80 7.72 -13.71 0.88
CA ALA A 80 8.99 -13.01 0.81
C ALA A 80 10.15 -13.96 0.47
N GLU A 81 10.21 -15.13 1.11
CA GLU A 81 11.22 -16.16 0.84
C GLU A 81 11.16 -16.63 -0.61
N GLN A 82 9.97 -16.97 -1.13
CA GLN A 82 9.81 -17.44 -2.51
C GLN A 82 10.16 -16.36 -3.54
N VAL A 83 9.83 -15.08 -3.27
CA VAL A 83 10.24 -13.98 -4.15
C VAL A 83 11.76 -13.84 -4.16
N GLN A 84 12.41 -13.92 -2.99
CA GLN A 84 13.87 -13.81 -2.88
C GLN A 84 14.59 -15.03 -3.47
N ASP A 85 14.06 -16.23 -3.30
CA ASP A 85 14.61 -17.46 -3.90
C ASP A 85 14.62 -17.36 -5.44
N GLN A 86 13.59 -16.76 -6.02
CA GLN A 86 13.46 -16.62 -7.47
C GLN A 86 14.27 -15.44 -8.06
N PHE A 87 14.33 -14.29 -7.36
CA PHE A 87 14.83 -13.04 -7.92
C PHE A 87 16.02 -12.44 -7.15
N GLY A 88 16.41 -13.03 -6.05
CA GLY A 88 17.51 -12.57 -5.19
C GLY A 88 17.06 -11.62 -4.08
N ALA A 89 17.98 -11.35 -3.18
CA ALA A 89 17.79 -10.43 -2.06
C ALA A 89 17.49 -9.01 -2.56
N GLY A 90 16.60 -8.28 -1.88
CA GLY A 90 16.20 -6.93 -2.26
C GLY A 90 15.21 -6.88 -3.42
N ALA A 91 14.65 -8.01 -3.84
CA ALA A 91 13.61 -8.06 -4.87
C ALA A 91 12.48 -7.07 -4.56
N SER A 92 11.99 -6.38 -5.60
CA SER A 92 10.99 -5.32 -5.44
C SER A 92 9.57 -5.87 -5.48
N VAL A 93 8.72 -5.42 -4.56
CA VAL A 93 7.31 -5.83 -4.47
C VAL A 93 6.39 -4.63 -4.27
N CYS A 94 5.13 -4.81 -4.67
CA CYS A 94 4.05 -3.86 -4.46
C CYS A 94 3.14 -4.32 -3.32
N ASP A 95 2.84 -3.43 -2.38
CA ASP A 95 1.74 -3.59 -1.41
C ASP A 95 0.57 -2.71 -1.87
N ALA A 96 -0.43 -3.32 -2.52
CA ALA A 96 -1.56 -2.62 -3.13
C ALA A 96 -2.73 -2.50 -2.14
N GLY A 97 -3.07 -1.26 -1.79
CA GLY A 97 -3.95 -0.92 -0.67
C GLY A 97 -3.21 -1.04 0.66
N CYS A 98 -2.02 -0.43 0.72
CA CYS A 98 -1.08 -0.60 1.84
C CYS A 98 -1.55 0.03 3.16
N GLY A 99 -2.59 0.88 3.13
CA GLY A 99 -3.02 1.63 4.31
C GLY A 99 -1.88 2.39 4.97
N PRO A 100 -1.69 2.28 6.29
CA PRO A 100 -0.60 2.96 7.00
C PRO A 100 0.77 2.28 6.86
N GLY A 101 0.91 1.27 5.98
CA GLY A 101 2.20 0.68 5.62
C GLY A 101 2.73 -0.41 6.56
N HIS A 102 1.94 -0.92 7.50
CA HIS A 102 2.40 -1.92 8.48
C HIS A 102 2.78 -3.27 7.83
N VAL A 103 2.08 -3.70 6.76
CA VAL A 103 2.43 -4.89 5.98
C VAL A 103 3.66 -4.62 5.12
N ALA A 104 3.73 -3.47 4.46
CA ALA A 104 4.92 -3.04 3.71
C ALA A 104 6.19 -3.03 4.59
N ALA A 105 6.09 -2.50 5.81
CA ALA A 105 7.19 -2.49 6.78
C ALA A 105 7.61 -3.91 7.21
N PHE A 106 6.65 -4.81 7.41
CA PHE A 106 6.93 -6.21 7.72
C PHE A 106 7.70 -6.89 6.57
N LEU A 107 7.27 -6.73 5.32
CA LEU A 107 7.96 -7.28 4.15
C LEU A 107 9.36 -6.67 3.95
N ALA A 108 9.51 -5.38 4.20
CA ALA A 108 10.82 -4.71 4.13
C ALA A 108 11.77 -5.24 5.21
N ALA A 109 11.28 -5.54 6.42
CA ALA A 109 12.07 -6.17 7.49
C ALA A 109 12.51 -7.60 7.13
N LEU A 110 11.82 -8.27 6.19
CA LEU A 110 12.23 -9.55 5.61
C LEU A 110 13.23 -9.40 4.44
N GLY A 111 13.65 -8.17 4.11
CA GLY A 111 14.68 -7.90 3.09
C GLY A 111 14.16 -7.63 1.68
N LEU A 112 12.87 -7.36 1.50
CA LEU A 112 12.30 -6.93 0.23
C LEU A 112 12.38 -5.40 0.07
N THR A 113 12.43 -4.93 -1.17
CA THR A 113 12.23 -3.51 -1.51
C THR A 113 10.75 -3.27 -1.78
N VAL A 114 10.05 -2.56 -0.90
CA VAL A 114 8.60 -2.45 -0.96
C VAL A 114 8.16 -1.07 -1.44
N THR A 115 7.21 -1.03 -2.37
CA THR A 115 6.44 0.17 -2.73
C THR A 115 5.00 -0.05 -2.27
N GLY A 116 4.52 0.76 -1.33
CA GLY A 116 3.11 0.78 -0.92
C GLY A 116 2.30 1.70 -1.81
N ILE A 117 1.14 1.26 -2.24
CA ILE A 117 0.18 2.07 -3.02
C ILE A 117 -1.15 2.04 -2.29
N ASP A 118 -1.71 3.22 -2.04
CA ASP A 118 -3.05 3.34 -1.44
C ASP A 118 -3.89 4.41 -2.14
N LEU A 119 -5.19 4.22 -2.14
CA LEU A 119 -6.14 5.14 -2.75
C LEU A 119 -6.29 6.43 -1.93
N SER A 120 -6.08 6.35 -0.60
CA SER A 120 -6.21 7.45 0.36
C SER A 120 -4.91 8.25 0.50
N PRO A 121 -4.90 9.54 0.12
CA PRO A 121 -3.76 10.43 0.40
C PRO A 121 -3.41 10.54 1.88
N ALA A 122 -4.41 10.46 2.78
CA ALA A 122 -4.17 10.51 4.22
C ALA A 122 -3.44 9.26 4.71
N MET A 123 -3.82 8.05 4.24
CA MET A 123 -3.09 6.81 4.52
C MET A 123 -1.64 6.88 4.03
N VAL A 124 -1.41 7.31 2.80
CA VAL A 124 -0.05 7.48 2.23
C VAL A 124 0.78 8.46 3.04
N THR A 125 0.19 9.58 3.49
CA THR A 125 0.87 10.56 4.35
C THR A 125 1.29 9.92 5.68
N ARG A 126 0.39 9.15 6.31
CA ARG A 126 0.69 8.44 7.56
C ARG A 126 1.71 7.33 7.37
N ALA A 127 1.60 6.54 6.31
CA ALA A 127 2.57 5.50 5.97
C ALA A 127 3.98 6.08 5.81
N THR A 128 4.11 7.19 5.05
CA THR A 128 5.39 7.88 4.87
C THR A 128 5.95 8.42 6.18
N ALA A 129 5.10 8.94 7.07
CA ALA A 129 5.53 9.44 8.37
C ALA A 129 5.97 8.32 9.33
N LEU A 130 5.30 7.16 9.29
CA LEU A 130 5.59 6.01 10.14
C LEU A 130 6.81 5.21 9.64
N HIS A 131 7.02 5.16 8.33
CA HIS A 131 8.05 4.35 7.68
C HIS A 131 8.83 5.19 6.64
N PRO A 132 9.64 6.18 7.08
CA PRO A 132 10.28 7.16 6.19
C PRO A 132 11.31 6.56 5.22
N ASP A 133 11.78 5.35 5.49
CA ASP A 133 12.72 4.63 4.63
C ASP A 133 12.04 3.83 3.50
N LEU A 134 10.70 3.78 3.47
CA LEU A 134 9.92 3.09 2.47
C LEU A 134 9.27 4.07 1.47
N SER A 135 8.93 3.57 0.29
CA SER A 135 8.25 4.34 -0.74
C SER A 135 6.74 4.11 -0.68
N PHE A 136 5.97 5.21 -0.65
CA PHE A 136 4.51 5.16 -0.69
C PHE A 136 3.96 6.12 -1.74
N GLU A 137 2.95 5.69 -2.49
CA GLU A 137 2.35 6.44 -3.59
C GLU A 137 0.82 6.40 -3.49
N VAL A 138 0.18 7.51 -3.86
CA VAL A 138 -1.28 7.54 -4.00
C VAL A 138 -1.65 6.94 -5.36
N GLY A 139 -2.51 5.91 -5.36
CA GLY A 139 -2.91 5.23 -6.58
C GLY A 139 -4.03 4.24 -6.38
N SER A 140 -4.63 3.80 -7.50
CA SER A 140 -5.63 2.73 -7.51
C SER A 140 -5.02 1.43 -8.03
N MET A 141 -5.33 0.30 -7.38
CA MET A 141 -4.90 -1.01 -7.85
C MET A 141 -5.56 -1.43 -9.18
N THR A 142 -6.62 -0.73 -9.61
CA THR A 142 -7.25 -0.93 -10.92
C THR A 142 -6.59 -0.14 -12.05
N ALA A 143 -5.61 0.74 -11.72
CA ALA A 143 -4.85 1.55 -12.68
C ALA A 143 -3.49 1.92 -12.07
N LEU A 144 -2.57 0.96 -11.99
CA LEU A 144 -1.26 1.14 -11.35
C LEU A 144 -0.33 1.99 -12.21
N SER A 145 0.25 3.05 -11.63
CA SER A 145 1.24 3.92 -12.28
C SER A 145 2.63 3.27 -12.37
N ALA A 146 2.71 2.01 -12.80
CA ALA A 146 3.94 1.27 -12.89
C ALA A 146 4.14 0.70 -14.31
N ALA A 147 5.39 0.57 -14.73
CA ALA A 147 5.74 -0.11 -15.97
C ALA A 147 5.46 -1.62 -15.89
N ASP A 148 5.32 -2.27 -17.04
CA ASP A 148 5.15 -3.70 -17.14
C ASP A 148 6.34 -4.43 -16.50
N GLY A 149 6.05 -5.46 -15.72
CA GLY A 149 7.06 -6.27 -15.03
C GLY A 149 7.90 -5.50 -13.99
N ARG A 150 7.40 -4.38 -13.47
CA ARG A 150 8.11 -3.52 -12.51
C ARG A 150 8.46 -4.24 -11.21
N TRP A 151 7.59 -5.12 -10.71
CA TRP A 151 7.73 -5.80 -9.43
C TRP A 151 7.92 -7.31 -9.60
N GLN A 152 8.69 -7.92 -8.72
CA GLN A 152 8.86 -9.36 -8.64
C GLN A 152 7.74 -10.04 -7.86
N GLY A 153 6.91 -9.25 -7.20
CA GLY A 153 5.67 -9.72 -6.57
C GLY A 153 4.75 -8.57 -6.21
N ALA A 154 3.51 -8.89 -5.94
CA ALA A 154 2.54 -7.96 -5.37
C ALA A 154 1.68 -8.65 -4.32
N ILE A 155 1.21 -7.88 -3.36
CA ILE A 155 0.21 -8.31 -2.40
C ILE A 155 -1.01 -7.38 -2.46
N ALA A 156 -2.20 -7.95 -2.24
CA ALA A 156 -3.44 -7.24 -1.95
C ALA A 156 -4.01 -7.82 -0.65
N PHE A 157 -3.54 -7.26 0.48
CA PHE A 157 -3.78 -7.85 1.80
C PHE A 157 -4.96 -7.19 2.49
N TYR A 158 -6.15 -7.78 2.34
CA TYR A 158 -7.45 -7.24 2.78
C TYR A 158 -7.81 -5.87 2.17
N SER A 159 -7.33 -5.59 0.96
CA SER A 159 -7.53 -4.32 0.26
C SER A 159 -8.45 -4.46 -0.96
N ILE A 160 -8.33 -5.54 -1.72
CA ILE A 160 -9.17 -5.84 -2.89
C ILE A 160 -10.67 -5.98 -2.53
N ILE A 161 -10.97 -6.18 -1.26
CA ILE A 161 -12.34 -6.30 -0.71
C ILE A 161 -13.20 -5.04 -0.89
N HIS A 162 -12.61 -3.92 -1.26
CA HIS A 162 -13.31 -2.67 -1.59
C HIS A 162 -13.68 -2.54 -3.06
N LEU A 163 -13.28 -3.48 -3.89
CA LEU A 163 -13.71 -3.58 -5.29
C LEU A 163 -14.98 -4.43 -5.33
N THR A 164 -16.13 -3.78 -5.56
CA THR A 164 -17.43 -4.43 -5.38
C THR A 164 -17.98 -5.06 -6.65
N SER A 165 -17.45 -4.72 -7.82
CA SER A 165 -17.84 -5.35 -9.09
C SER A 165 -16.79 -6.32 -9.61
N ASP A 166 -17.24 -7.32 -10.38
CA ASP A 166 -16.36 -8.30 -11.03
C ASP A 166 -15.40 -7.63 -12.03
N GLU A 167 -15.87 -6.58 -12.70
CA GLU A 167 -15.08 -5.81 -13.66
C GLU A 167 -13.89 -5.14 -12.98
N GLU A 168 -14.07 -4.60 -11.78
CA GLU A 168 -12.99 -3.97 -11.04
C GLU A 168 -12.00 -4.98 -10.49
N ILE A 169 -12.48 -6.15 -10.02
CA ILE A 169 -11.60 -7.26 -9.64
C ILE A 169 -10.74 -7.67 -10.82
N ARG A 170 -11.35 -7.88 -12.00
CA ARG A 170 -10.62 -8.23 -13.23
C ARG A 170 -9.64 -7.13 -13.66
N ALA A 171 -10.02 -5.86 -13.52
CA ALA A 171 -9.12 -4.75 -13.80
C ALA A 171 -7.89 -4.75 -12.86
N ALA A 172 -8.08 -4.95 -11.55
CA ALA A 172 -6.98 -5.06 -10.60
C ALA A 172 -6.09 -6.27 -10.90
N LEU A 173 -6.66 -7.43 -11.19
CA LEU A 173 -5.92 -8.64 -11.54
C LEU A 173 -5.13 -8.48 -12.85
N SER A 174 -5.70 -7.77 -13.85
CA SER A 174 -5.00 -7.42 -15.09
C SER A 174 -3.81 -6.49 -14.83
N GLU A 175 -3.96 -5.50 -13.95
CA GLU A 175 -2.87 -4.61 -13.54
C GLU A 175 -1.78 -5.35 -12.75
N PHE A 176 -2.14 -6.27 -11.86
CA PHE A 176 -1.16 -7.14 -11.20
C PHE A 176 -0.44 -8.01 -12.22
N HIS A 177 -1.15 -8.62 -13.18
CA HIS A 177 -0.51 -9.41 -14.23
C HIS A 177 0.43 -8.57 -15.08
N ARG A 178 0.05 -7.36 -15.44
CA ARG A 178 0.89 -6.44 -16.23
C ARG A 178 2.16 -6.02 -15.47
N THR A 179 2.01 -5.66 -14.20
CA THR A 179 3.07 -5.02 -13.40
C THR A 179 3.99 -6.00 -12.66
N ILE A 180 3.56 -7.23 -12.43
CA ILE A 180 4.40 -8.30 -11.87
C ILE A 180 5.27 -8.89 -12.99
N ALA A 181 6.56 -9.10 -12.73
CA ALA A 181 7.49 -9.74 -13.65
C ALA A 181 7.10 -11.21 -13.95
N ASN A 182 7.55 -11.75 -15.07
CA ASN A 182 7.36 -13.18 -15.37
C ASN A 182 7.89 -14.04 -14.21
N HIS A 183 7.13 -15.04 -13.81
CA HIS A 183 7.38 -15.92 -12.66
C HIS A 183 7.31 -15.23 -11.28
N GLY A 184 6.91 -13.95 -11.23
CA GLY A 184 6.66 -13.25 -9.97
C GLY A 184 5.38 -13.70 -9.28
N LEU A 185 5.24 -13.35 -8.01
CA LEU A 185 4.18 -13.84 -7.14
C LEU A 185 3.09 -12.78 -6.88
N LEU A 186 1.86 -13.25 -6.77
CA LEU A 186 0.71 -12.51 -6.25
C LEU A 186 0.18 -13.22 -5.01
N LEU A 187 0.04 -12.48 -3.89
CA LEU A 187 -0.65 -12.94 -2.69
C LEU A 187 -1.86 -12.05 -2.42
N VAL A 188 -3.04 -12.66 -2.40
CA VAL A 188 -4.31 -11.98 -2.12
C VAL A 188 -4.90 -12.51 -0.82
N ALA A 189 -5.30 -11.62 0.08
CA ALA A 189 -6.03 -11.94 1.30
C ALA A 189 -7.40 -11.26 1.31
N VAL A 190 -8.44 -12.01 1.64
CA VAL A 190 -9.83 -11.57 1.60
C VAL A 190 -10.66 -12.07 2.78
N HIS A 191 -11.83 -11.46 2.98
CA HIS A 191 -12.91 -12.01 3.80
C HIS A 191 -13.76 -12.96 2.95
N LEU A 192 -14.13 -14.12 3.52
CA LEU A 192 -15.00 -15.08 2.86
C LEU A 192 -16.45 -14.96 3.35
N GLY A 193 -17.40 -15.05 2.43
CA GLY A 193 -18.81 -15.14 2.71
C GLY A 193 -19.20 -16.57 3.15
N GLU A 194 -20.19 -16.68 4.05
CA GLU A 194 -20.71 -17.98 4.50
C GLU A 194 -21.45 -18.76 3.39
N HIS A 195 -21.99 -18.02 2.40
CA HIS A 195 -22.81 -18.56 1.31
C HIS A 195 -22.34 -18.08 -0.08
N GLY A 196 -21.03 -17.77 -0.22
CA GLY A 196 -20.48 -17.20 -1.43
C GLY A 196 -20.32 -15.68 -1.37
N ASP A 197 -20.31 -15.03 -2.54
CA ASP A 197 -20.14 -13.59 -2.65
C ASP A 197 -21.28 -12.82 -1.98
N ALA A 198 -20.91 -11.85 -1.15
CA ALA A 198 -21.83 -10.92 -0.50
C ALA A 198 -21.16 -9.55 -0.34
N THR A 199 -21.94 -8.48 -0.36
CA THR A 199 -21.46 -7.13 -0.04
C THR A 199 -22.09 -6.66 1.26
N VAL A 200 -21.25 -6.16 2.16
CA VAL A 200 -21.65 -5.57 3.44
C VAL A 200 -21.37 -4.08 3.41
N HIS A 201 -22.37 -3.29 3.78
CA HIS A 201 -22.26 -1.83 3.89
C HIS A 201 -21.92 -1.44 5.33
N ALA A 202 -21.02 -0.46 5.47
CA ALA A 202 -20.70 0.14 6.76
C ALA A 202 -20.85 1.66 6.68
N ASP A 203 -21.70 2.21 7.55
CA ASP A 203 -21.91 3.65 7.72
C ASP A 203 -21.01 4.25 8.81
N GLU A 204 -20.35 3.39 9.60
CA GLU A 204 -19.42 3.76 10.66
C GLU A 204 -18.26 2.76 10.74
N MET A 205 -17.05 3.25 10.97
CA MET A 205 -15.86 2.45 11.26
C MET A 205 -15.04 3.14 12.36
N LEU A 206 -14.76 2.43 13.45
CA LEU A 206 -13.98 2.93 14.61
C LEU A 206 -14.52 4.24 15.20
N GLY A 207 -15.84 4.42 15.23
CA GLY A 207 -16.50 5.63 15.75
C GLY A 207 -16.51 6.80 14.75
N VAL A 208 -16.06 6.60 13.52
CA VAL A 208 -16.04 7.62 12.47
C VAL A 208 -17.08 7.28 11.41
N PRO A 209 -17.94 8.23 10.98
CA PRO A 209 -18.85 8.04 9.85
C PRO A 209 -18.07 7.75 8.56
N VAL A 210 -18.48 6.69 7.85
CA VAL A 210 -17.89 6.26 6.58
C VAL A 210 -19.01 5.86 5.60
N ALA A 211 -18.65 5.63 4.34
CA ALA A 211 -19.52 5.03 3.34
C ALA A 211 -18.71 3.94 2.63
N LEU A 212 -18.54 2.82 3.32
CA LEU A 212 -17.73 1.70 2.85
C LEU A 212 -18.60 0.52 2.46
N GLU A 213 -18.12 -0.18 1.45
CA GLU A 213 -18.66 -1.46 1.01
C GLU A 213 -17.52 -2.48 1.10
N PHE A 214 -17.81 -3.63 1.67
CA PHE A 214 -16.89 -4.75 1.82
C PHE A 214 -17.45 -5.95 1.07
N ARG A 215 -16.74 -6.40 0.05
CA ARG A 215 -17.05 -7.65 -0.64
C ARG A 215 -16.49 -8.83 0.16
N PHE A 216 -17.36 -9.79 0.43
CA PHE A 216 -17.02 -11.11 0.96
C PHE A 216 -16.97 -12.09 -0.21
N PHE A 217 -15.89 -12.81 -0.36
CA PHE A 217 -15.61 -13.59 -1.55
C PHE A 217 -16.01 -15.06 -1.40
N ASP A 218 -16.36 -15.68 -2.52
CA ASP A 218 -16.15 -17.10 -2.72
C ASP A 218 -14.70 -17.34 -3.12
N LEU A 219 -13.97 -18.19 -2.38
CA LEU A 219 -12.53 -18.39 -2.61
C LEU A 219 -12.25 -19.09 -3.94
N GLU A 220 -13.10 -20.02 -4.37
CA GLU A 220 -12.92 -20.74 -5.63
C GLU A 220 -13.20 -19.83 -6.83
N TRP A 221 -14.20 -18.96 -6.73
CA TRP A 221 -14.44 -17.92 -7.72
C TRP A 221 -13.23 -17.00 -7.86
N LEU A 222 -12.70 -16.47 -6.75
CA LEU A 222 -11.53 -15.57 -6.76
C LEU A 222 -10.30 -16.28 -7.37
N ALA A 223 -10.05 -17.53 -6.98
CA ALA A 223 -8.95 -18.31 -7.52
C ALA A 223 -9.10 -18.55 -9.03
N GLY A 224 -10.34 -18.74 -9.50
CA GLY A 224 -10.68 -18.84 -10.93
C GLY A 224 -10.39 -17.56 -11.70
N GLU A 225 -10.77 -16.39 -11.15
CA GLU A 225 -10.48 -15.08 -11.76
C GLU A 225 -8.96 -14.78 -11.80
N ILE A 226 -8.23 -15.15 -10.73
CA ILE A 226 -6.76 -15.04 -10.69
C ILE A 226 -6.13 -15.92 -11.78
N ALA A 227 -6.61 -17.17 -11.95
CA ALA A 227 -6.13 -18.06 -13.00
C ALA A 227 -6.47 -17.52 -14.39
N ALA A 228 -7.68 -17.00 -14.61
CA ALA A 228 -8.11 -16.40 -15.86
C ALA A 228 -7.29 -15.15 -16.23
N ALA A 229 -6.76 -14.42 -15.23
CA ALA A 229 -5.88 -13.29 -15.43
C ALA A 229 -4.42 -13.68 -15.81
N GLY A 230 -4.11 -14.98 -15.95
CA GLY A 230 -2.78 -15.45 -16.39
C GLY A 230 -1.84 -15.84 -15.25
N PHE A 231 -2.38 -16.15 -14.08
CA PHE A 231 -1.62 -16.67 -12.95
C PHE A 231 -1.87 -18.18 -12.77
N GLN A 232 -0.84 -18.90 -12.36
CA GLN A 232 -0.96 -20.25 -11.84
C GLN A 232 -1.20 -20.19 -10.33
N VAL A 233 -2.35 -20.64 -9.85
CA VAL A 233 -2.66 -20.71 -8.42
C VAL A 233 -1.83 -21.84 -7.80
N GLU A 234 -0.97 -21.49 -6.83
CA GLU A 234 -0.08 -22.42 -6.13
C GLU A 234 -0.66 -22.89 -4.79
N ALA A 235 -1.36 -21.99 -4.08
CA ALA A 235 -1.97 -22.33 -2.80
C ALA A 235 -3.27 -21.56 -2.56
N ARG A 236 -4.19 -22.21 -1.86
CA ARG A 236 -5.37 -21.61 -1.25
C ARG A 236 -5.36 -21.97 0.22
N LEU A 237 -5.73 -21.04 1.07
CA LEU A 237 -5.82 -21.26 2.49
C LEU A 237 -7.07 -20.60 3.06
N VAL A 238 -7.73 -21.29 3.97
CA VAL A 238 -8.88 -20.78 4.72
C VAL A 238 -8.55 -20.88 6.21
N ARG A 239 -8.82 -19.83 6.96
CA ARG A 239 -8.73 -19.86 8.42
C ARG A 239 -9.92 -19.18 9.09
N THR A 240 -10.20 -19.65 10.29
CA THR A 240 -11.11 -18.95 11.21
C THR A 240 -10.44 -17.67 11.75
N PRO A 241 -11.22 -16.66 12.15
CA PRO A 241 -10.67 -15.44 12.74
C PRO A 241 -10.03 -15.71 14.10
N TYR A 242 -9.05 -14.87 14.48
CA TYR A 242 -8.49 -14.86 15.83
C TYR A 242 -9.45 -14.13 16.78
N PRO A 243 -9.97 -14.80 17.82
CA PRO A 243 -10.93 -14.19 18.75
C PRO A 243 -10.34 -12.97 19.46
N GLY A 244 -11.08 -11.86 19.47
CA GLY A 244 -10.68 -10.61 20.14
C GLY A 244 -9.57 -9.80 19.42
N VAL A 245 -8.99 -10.33 18.36
CA VAL A 245 -7.91 -9.68 17.59
C VAL A 245 -8.46 -8.95 16.37
N GLU A 246 -9.37 -9.57 15.66
CA GLU A 246 -9.87 -9.08 14.37
C GLU A 246 -11.39 -9.24 14.23
N VAL A 247 -11.95 -8.68 13.16
CA VAL A 247 -13.36 -8.88 12.81
C VAL A 247 -13.61 -10.37 12.60
N GLN A 248 -14.71 -10.89 13.17
CA GLN A 248 -15.03 -12.32 13.28
C GLN A 248 -15.62 -12.85 11.97
N THR A 249 -14.81 -12.85 10.89
CA THR A 249 -15.15 -13.38 9.57
C THR A 249 -14.08 -14.37 9.13
N THR A 250 -14.46 -15.38 8.38
CA THR A 250 -13.52 -16.34 7.80
C THR A 250 -12.58 -15.63 6.82
N ARG A 251 -11.31 -16.02 6.82
CA ARG A 251 -10.26 -15.47 5.98
C ARG A 251 -9.90 -16.43 4.86
N GLY A 252 -9.76 -15.90 3.65
CA GLY A 252 -9.25 -16.62 2.49
C GLY A 252 -7.96 -16.01 1.97
N TYR A 253 -7.07 -16.87 1.49
CA TYR A 253 -5.80 -16.46 0.88
C TYR A 253 -5.57 -17.24 -0.39
N VAL A 254 -5.06 -16.55 -1.41
CA VAL A 254 -4.61 -17.16 -2.66
C VAL A 254 -3.19 -16.71 -2.93
N LEU A 255 -2.28 -17.67 -3.06
CA LEU A 255 -0.93 -17.46 -3.56
C LEU A 255 -0.87 -17.97 -4.99
N ALA A 256 -0.40 -17.13 -5.91
CA ALA A 256 -0.36 -17.47 -7.33
C ALA A 256 0.90 -16.91 -7.99
N ARG A 257 1.36 -17.57 -9.04
CA ARG A 257 2.57 -17.21 -9.81
C ARG A 257 2.17 -16.74 -11.20
N ARG A 258 2.71 -15.61 -11.65
CA ARG A 258 2.55 -15.17 -13.04
C ARG A 258 3.17 -16.20 -13.98
N VAL A 259 2.37 -16.72 -14.92
CA VAL A 259 2.87 -17.60 -15.97
C VAL A 259 3.69 -16.78 -16.96
N GLY A 260 4.92 -17.19 -17.21
CA GLY A 260 5.78 -16.53 -18.21
C GLY A 260 5.19 -16.71 -19.60
N GLU A 261 5.29 -15.69 -20.45
CA GLU A 261 5.01 -15.86 -21.86
C GLU A 261 5.94 -16.95 -22.42
N HIS A 262 5.37 -17.96 -23.06
CA HIS A 262 6.14 -18.93 -23.84
C HIS A 262 6.79 -18.14 -25.00
N VAL A 263 8.07 -17.79 -24.87
CA VAL A 263 8.84 -17.38 -26.03
C VAL A 263 8.92 -18.64 -26.89
N ALA A 264 8.09 -18.68 -27.96
CA ALA A 264 8.23 -19.71 -28.97
C ALA A 264 9.63 -19.56 -29.57
N ALA A 265 10.46 -20.59 -29.38
CA ALA A 265 11.80 -20.70 -29.91
C ALA A 265 11.79 -20.89 -31.43
#